data_16275db54a70841052262bdfda5b2e17
#
_entry.id   16275db54a70841052262bdfda5b2e17
#
_cell.length_a   1.000
_cell.length_b   1.000
_cell.length_c   1.000
_cell.angle_alpha   90.00
_cell.angle_beta   90.00
_cell.angle_gamma   90.00
#
_symmetry.space_group_name_H-M   'P 1'
#
loop_
_entity.id
_entity.type
_entity.pdbx_description
1 polymer ?
#
loop_
_entity_poly.entity_id
_entity_poly.type
_entity_poly.pdbx_seq_one_letter_code
_entity_poly.pdbx_strand_id
1 'polypeptide(L)'
;MTTVSKGKDAKRPMRRSATPMTESVSLVDALRDEPRRAAIAADAVAEAENAVRDRTGFGGMSARFGLDAINRLRPGFLQRHLHAMLPEMALAIEPHWRRGSAQGDSGAHIEANAEAVTKDLLAVADAYVATARDSKAIAVYNQLRSRAPERVAEQMPRIAGFIERHSHSRP
;
A
#
# COMPACT_ATOMS: atom_id res chain seq x y z
N MET A 1 10.36 -6.04 -79.59
CA MET A 1 9.07 -6.32 -78.93
C MET A 1 9.30 -6.59 -77.48
N THR A 2 8.94 -5.65 -76.69
CA THR A 2 9.33 -5.47 -75.30
C THR A 2 8.16 -5.88 -74.45
N THR A 3 8.30 -6.84 -73.54
CA THR A 3 7.31 -7.13 -72.52
C THR A 3 7.86 -6.81 -71.13
N VAL A 4 7.25 -5.79 -70.56
CA VAL A 4 7.48 -5.29 -69.19
C VAL A 4 6.82 -6.22 -68.18
N SER A 5 7.60 -6.80 -67.27
CA SER A 5 7.09 -7.56 -66.13
C SER A 5 6.86 -6.61 -64.95
N LYS A 6 5.62 -6.56 -64.51
CA LYS A 6 5.12 -5.72 -63.43
C LYS A 6 5.43 -6.36 -62.06
N GLY A 7 6.38 -5.82 -61.32
CA GLY A 7 6.67 -6.21 -59.98
C GLY A 7 5.51 -5.94 -59.03
N LYS A 8 5.11 -6.95 -58.27
CA LYS A 8 4.04 -6.92 -57.28
C LYS A 8 4.63 -6.65 -55.91
N ASP A 9 4.57 -5.39 -55.49
CA ASP A 9 4.96 -4.99 -54.16
C ASP A 9 4.04 -5.64 -53.11
N ALA A 10 4.51 -6.66 -52.44
CA ALA A 10 3.84 -7.25 -51.31
C ALA A 10 4.07 -6.36 -50.07
N LYS A 11 3.07 -5.58 -49.76
CA LYS A 11 2.95 -4.77 -48.55
C LYS A 11 2.98 -5.71 -47.31
N ARG A 12 4.13 -5.84 -46.66
CA ARG A 12 4.26 -6.53 -45.38
C ARG A 12 3.33 -5.86 -44.35
N PRO A 13 2.46 -6.60 -43.64
CA PRO A 13 1.73 -6.01 -42.55
C PRO A 13 2.72 -5.67 -41.43
N MET A 14 2.76 -4.41 -41.05
CA MET A 14 3.43 -3.96 -39.85
C MET A 14 2.90 -4.78 -38.65
N ARG A 15 3.72 -5.67 -38.09
CA ARG A 15 3.51 -6.22 -36.76
C ARG A 15 3.45 -5.04 -35.80
N ARG A 16 2.25 -4.71 -35.34
CA ARG A 16 2.11 -3.90 -34.14
C ARG A 16 2.82 -4.68 -33.03
N SER A 17 3.96 -4.18 -32.62
CA SER A 17 4.62 -4.62 -31.38
C SER A 17 3.59 -4.40 -30.28
N ALA A 18 2.97 -5.46 -29.81
CA ALA A 18 2.24 -5.42 -28.55
C ALA A 18 3.28 -5.05 -27.52
N THR A 19 3.17 -3.84 -26.98
CA THR A 19 3.87 -3.44 -25.75
C THR A 19 3.57 -4.53 -24.74
N PRO A 20 4.56 -5.20 -24.13
CA PRO A 20 4.27 -6.14 -23.08
C PRO A 20 3.48 -5.39 -22.02
N MET A 21 2.25 -5.82 -21.76
CA MET A 21 1.51 -5.37 -20.59
C MET A 21 2.43 -5.69 -19.41
N THR A 22 2.91 -4.65 -18.76
CA THR A 22 3.71 -4.79 -17.55
C THR A 22 2.83 -5.55 -16.58
N GLU A 23 3.15 -6.82 -16.37
CA GLU A 23 2.42 -7.67 -15.43
C GLU A 23 2.47 -6.96 -14.08
N SER A 24 1.33 -6.49 -13.61
CA SER A 24 1.26 -5.77 -12.34
C SER A 24 1.70 -6.74 -11.25
N VAL A 25 2.82 -6.44 -10.60
CA VAL A 25 3.33 -7.26 -9.50
C VAL A 25 2.27 -7.32 -8.42
N SER A 26 1.87 -8.52 -8.02
CA SER A 26 0.94 -8.72 -6.92
C SER A 26 1.56 -8.20 -5.62
N LEU A 27 0.81 -7.37 -4.89
CA LEU A 27 1.23 -6.87 -3.58
C LEU A 27 1.43 -8.03 -2.59
N VAL A 28 0.60 -9.06 -2.70
CA VAL A 28 0.68 -10.25 -1.86
C VAL A 28 1.97 -11.01 -2.13
N ASP A 29 2.35 -11.20 -3.40
CA ASP A 29 3.58 -11.89 -3.76
C ASP A 29 4.82 -11.13 -3.30
N ALA A 30 4.77 -9.81 -3.31
CA ALA A 30 5.86 -8.96 -2.80
C ALA A 30 6.15 -9.18 -1.30
N LEU A 31 5.17 -9.65 -0.53
CA LEU A 31 5.29 -9.87 0.91
C LEU A 31 5.58 -11.35 1.30
N ARG A 32 5.75 -12.25 0.33
CA ARG A 32 6.11 -13.65 0.63
C ARG A 32 7.54 -13.78 1.15
N ASP A 33 8.43 -12.93 0.67
CA ASP A 33 9.81 -12.89 1.15
C ASP A 33 9.87 -12.24 2.53
N GLU A 34 10.33 -13.00 3.52
CA GLU A 34 10.35 -12.56 4.93
C GLU A 34 11.25 -11.35 5.18
N PRO A 35 12.51 -11.29 4.69
CA PRO A 35 13.35 -10.12 4.82
C PRO A 35 12.73 -8.86 4.22
N ARG A 36 12.10 -8.99 3.05
CA ARG A 36 11.41 -7.89 2.39
C ARG A 36 10.20 -7.40 3.19
N ARG A 37 9.40 -8.32 3.71
CA ARG A 37 8.26 -7.97 4.56
C ARG A 37 8.71 -7.23 5.83
N ALA A 38 9.81 -7.66 6.45
CA ALA A 38 10.38 -6.99 7.61
C ALA A 38 10.86 -5.56 7.28
N ALA A 39 11.49 -5.37 6.11
CA ALA A 39 11.91 -4.05 5.63
C ALA A 39 10.70 -3.14 5.35
N ILE A 40 9.68 -3.64 4.67
CA ILE A 40 8.44 -2.90 4.41
C ILE A 40 7.75 -2.50 5.72
N ALA A 41 7.73 -3.38 6.73
CA ALA A 41 7.18 -3.05 8.04
C ALA A 41 7.96 -1.94 8.74
N ALA A 42 9.29 -1.94 8.66
CA ALA A 42 10.12 -0.87 9.21
C ALA A 42 9.88 0.47 8.50
N ASP A 43 9.80 0.45 7.17
CA ASP A 43 9.52 1.65 6.37
C ASP A 43 8.11 2.19 6.65
N ALA A 44 7.11 1.32 6.84
CA ALA A 44 5.76 1.72 7.20
C ALA A 44 5.71 2.40 8.58
N VAL A 45 6.49 1.93 9.55
CA VAL A 45 6.64 2.61 10.85
C VAL A 45 7.24 4.00 10.67
N ALA A 46 8.33 4.10 9.91
CA ALA A 46 8.98 5.37 9.64
C ALA A 46 8.03 6.37 8.94
N GLU A 47 7.23 5.90 7.99
CA GLU A 47 6.22 6.72 7.30
C GLU A 47 5.12 7.19 8.29
N ALA A 48 4.64 6.31 9.18
CA ALA A 48 3.67 6.67 10.21
C ALA A 48 4.23 7.70 11.21
N GLU A 49 5.49 7.54 11.61
CA GLU A 49 6.18 8.49 12.49
C GLU A 49 6.36 9.85 11.81
N ASN A 50 6.70 9.87 10.53
CA ASN A 50 6.79 11.10 9.73
C ASN A 50 5.43 11.78 9.63
N ALA A 51 4.36 11.04 9.34
CA ALA A 51 3.01 11.57 9.28
C ALA A 51 2.56 12.20 10.61
N VAL A 52 2.98 11.64 11.74
CA VAL A 52 2.72 12.24 13.06
C VAL A 52 3.57 13.49 13.30
N ARG A 53 4.83 13.49 12.89
CA ARG A 53 5.74 14.64 13.03
C ARG A 53 5.31 15.84 12.19
N ASP A 54 4.78 15.61 11.00
CA ASP A 54 4.31 16.65 10.08
C ASP A 54 3.03 17.35 10.58
N ARG A 55 2.34 16.77 11.55
CA ARG A 55 1.14 17.37 12.15
C ARG A 55 1.50 18.57 13.02
N THR A 56 0.85 19.68 12.76
CA THR A 56 0.97 20.90 13.54
C THR A 56 -0.17 21.03 14.55
N GLY A 57 0.01 21.90 15.56
CA GLY A 57 -1.02 22.21 16.54
C GLY A 57 -1.17 21.17 17.66
N PHE A 58 -2.20 21.36 18.49
CA PHE A 58 -2.42 20.59 19.72
C PHE A 58 -2.64 19.08 19.44
N GLY A 59 -3.35 18.74 18.36
CA GLY A 59 -3.57 17.35 17.95
C GLY A 59 -2.30 16.63 17.50
N GLY A 60 -1.37 17.35 16.87
CA GLY A 60 -0.06 16.81 16.50
C GLY A 60 0.83 16.54 17.73
N MET A 61 0.78 17.44 18.72
CA MET A 61 1.53 17.29 19.95
C MET A 61 1.08 16.07 20.77
N SER A 62 -0.23 15.89 20.94
CA SER A 62 -0.80 14.73 21.62
C SER A 62 -0.48 13.40 20.91
N ALA A 63 -0.50 13.38 19.57
CA ALA A 63 -0.14 12.19 18.80
C ALA A 63 1.35 11.82 18.96
N ARG A 64 2.24 12.82 18.96
CA ARG A 64 3.69 12.61 19.20
C ARG A 64 3.96 12.04 20.59
N PHE A 65 3.34 12.61 21.63
CA PHE A 65 3.49 12.08 22.99
C PHE A 65 3.00 10.64 23.11
N GLY A 66 1.87 10.30 22.45
CA GLY A 66 1.35 8.93 22.44
C GLY A 66 2.31 7.95 21.75
N LEU A 67 2.83 8.32 20.58
CA LEU A 67 3.79 7.49 19.85
C LEU A 67 5.11 7.31 20.61
N ASP A 68 5.65 8.39 21.17
CA ASP A 68 6.88 8.35 21.98
C ASP A 68 6.69 7.48 23.23
N ALA A 69 5.54 7.54 23.89
CA ALA A 69 5.25 6.71 25.04
C ALA A 69 5.20 5.21 24.67
N ILE A 70 4.58 4.86 23.54
CA ILE A 70 4.54 3.48 23.03
C ILE A 70 5.97 3.01 22.71
N ASN A 71 6.75 3.80 22.00
CA ASN A 71 8.12 3.44 21.61
C ASN A 71 9.07 3.28 22.81
N ARG A 72 8.93 4.12 23.86
CA ARG A 72 9.71 4.01 25.10
C ARG A 72 9.35 2.79 25.93
N LEU A 73 8.06 2.47 26.03
CA LEU A 73 7.59 1.35 26.84
C LEU A 73 7.82 -0.01 26.17
N ARG A 74 7.74 -0.06 24.85
CA ARG A 74 7.89 -1.30 24.05
C ARG A 74 8.58 -1.01 22.72
N PRO A 75 9.92 -0.95 22.67
CA PRO A 75 10.63 -0.79 21.41
C PRO A 75 10.23 -1.84 20.38
N GLY A 76 9.99 -1.41 19.14
CA GLY A 76 9.56 -2.29 18.05
C GLY A 76 8.12 -2.82 18.16
N PHE A 77 7.31 -2.30 19.07
CA PHE A 77 5.90 -2.68 19.21
C PHE A 77 5.15 -2.49 17.91
N LEU A 78 5.17 -1.28 17.37
CA LEU A 78 4.45 -0.92 16.14
C LEU A 78 4.94 -1.74 14.95
N GLN A 79 6.26 -1.93 14.82
CA GLN A 79 6.85 -2.73 13.75
C GLN A 79 6.39 -4.18 13.78
N ARG A 80 6.38 -4.83 14.96
CA ARG A 80 5.91 -6.23 15.08
C ARG A 80 4.46 -6.39 14.69
N HIS A 81 3.58 -5.45 15.09
CA HIS A 81 2.16 -5.52 14.77
C HIS A 81 1.91 -5.23 13.29
N LEU A 82 2.57 -4.23 12.70
CA LEU A 82 2.49 -3.97 11.27
C LEU A 82 3.02 -5.16 10.46
N HIS A 83 4.16 -5.71 10.82
CA HIS A 83 4.71 -6.89 10.15
C HIS A 83 3.72 -8.07 10.14
N ALA A 84 3.03 -8.30 11.25
CA ALA A 84 2.02 -9.36 11.35
C ALA A 84 0.77 -9.09 10.50
N MET A 85 0.36 -7.82 10.35
CA MET A 85 -0.84 -7.45 9.59
C MET A 85 -0.60 -7.23 8.09
N LEU A 86 0.64 -6.97 7.67
CA LEU A 86 0.96 -6.63 6.27
C LEU A 86 0.41 -7.61 5.23
N PRO A 87 0.47 -8.96 5.41
CA PRO A 87 -0.07 -9.88 4.42
C PRO A 87 -1.58 -9.70 4.21
N GLU A 88 -2.33 -9.54 5.29
CA GLU A 88 -3.79 -9.34 5.23
C GLU A 88 -4.14 -7.95 4.69
N MET A 89 -3.35 -6.92 5.02
CA MET A 89 -3.50 -5.59 4.43
C MET A 89 -3.26 -5.62 2.92
N ALA A 90 -2.24 -6.33 2.46
CA ALA A 90 -1.98 -6.49 1.03
C ALA A 90 -3.13 -7.22 0.32
N LEU A 91 -3.68 -8.28 0.93
CA LEU A 91 -4.86 -8.97 0.41
C LEU A 91 -6.08 -8.04 0.29
N ALA A 92 -6.29 -7.18 1.28
CA ALA A 92 -7.40 -6.22 1.28
C ALA A 92 -7.23 -5.14 0.19
N ILE A 93 -5.99 -4.69 -0.07
CA ILE A 93 -5.69 -3.65 -1.06
C ILE A 93 -5.57 -4.22 -2.49
N GLU A 94 -5.17 -5.47 -2.66
CA GLU A 94 -4.92 -6.09 -3.96
C GLU A 94 -6.05 -5.86 -5.00
N PRO A 95 -7.35 -5.97 -4.65
CA PRO A 95 -8.41 -5.70 -5.61
C PRO A 95 -8.44 -4.25 -6.11
N HIS A 96 -8.16 -3.27 -5.23
CA HIS A 96 -8.08 -1.86 -5.59
C HIS A 96 -6.86 -1.60 -6.46
N TRP A 97 -5.72 -2.17 -6.10
CA TRP A 97 -4.47 -2.09 -6.85
C TRP A 97 -4.63 -2.59 -8.29
N ARG A 98 -5.22 -3.77 -8.45
CA ARG A 98 -5.46 -4.37 -9.77
C ARG A 98 -6.42 -3.58 -10.64
N ARG A 99 -7.48 -3.01 -10.04
CA ARG A 99 -8.42 -2.15 -10.79
C ARG A 99 -7.72 -0.90 -11.30
N GLY A 100 -6.91 -0.26 -10.46
CA GLY A 100 -6.12 0.90 -10.84
C GLY A 100 -5.09 0.56 -11.93
N SER A 101 -4.39 -0.57 -11.80
CA SER A 101 -3.45 -1.06 -12.82
C SER A 101 -4.13 -1.26 -14.18
N ALA A 102 -5.33 -1.82 -14.20
CA ALA A 102 -6.11 -1.97 -15.43
C ALA A 102 -6.55 -0.63 -16.05
N GLN A 103 -6.60 0.43 -15.24
CA GLN A 103 -6.90 1.81 -15.66
C GLN A 103 -5.65 2.64 -15.97
N GLY A 104 -4.46 2.07 -15.73
CA GLY A 104 -3.17 2.71 -16.01
C GLY A 104 -2.52 3.42 -14.84
N ASP A 105 -3.21 3.57 -13.69
CA ASP A 105 -2.65 4.23 -12.50
C ASP A 105 -3.27 3.65 -11.21
N SER A 106 -2.51 2.80 -10.54
CA SER A 106 -2.94 2.15 -9.31
C SER A 106 -3.00 3.12 -8.13
N GLY A 107 -2.05 4.05 -8.03
CA GLY A 107 -2.00 5.03 -6.96
C GLY A 107 -3.18 5.99 -7.01
N ALA A 108 -3.43 6.59 -8.17
CA ALA A 108 -4.57 7.48 -8.37
C ALA A 108 -5.91 6.77 -8.11
N HIS A 109 -6.02 5.48 -8.47
CA HIS A 109 -7.24 4.71 -8.17
C HIS A 109 -7.44 4.51 -6.66
N ILE A 110 -6.37 4.20 -5.91
CA ILE A 110 -6.42 4.05 -4.45
C ILE A 110 -6.82 5.38 -3.80
N GLU A 111 -6.24 6.50 -4.23
CA GLU A 111 -6.58 7.84 -3.73
C GLU A 111 -8.04 8.21 -4.01
N ALA A 112 -8.51 7.99 -5.23
CA ALA A 112 -9.89 8.26 -5.63
C ALA A 112 -10.93 7.41 -4.89
N ASN A 113 -10.52 6.24 -4.35
CA ASN A 113 -11.35 5.32 -3.58
C ASN A 113 -10.97 5.27 -2.10
N ALA A 114 -10.42 6.34 -1.55
CA ALA A 114 -9.87 6.42 -0.20
C ALA A 114 -10.80 5.89 0.89
N GLU A 115 -12.09 6.17 0.81
CA GLU A 115 -13.07 5.70 1.79
C GLU A 115 -13.21 4.17 1.78
N ALA A 116 -13.34 3.56 0.60
CA ALA A 116 -13.45 2.11 0.46
C ALA A 116 -12.18 1.41 0.91
N VAL A 117 -11.01 1.90 0.48
CA VAL A 117 -9.69 1.36 0.89
C VAL A 117 -9.50 1.50 2.40
N THR A 118 -9.87 2.64 2.97
CA THR A 118 -9.82 2.85 4.43
C THR A 118 -10.67 1.82 5.17
N LYS A 119 -11.89 1.58 4.72
CA LYS A 119 -12.80 0.59 5.32
C LYS A 119 -12.18 -0.81 5.31
N ASP A 120 -11.60 -1.21 4.19
CA ASP A 120 -10.98 -2.54 4.04
C ASP A 120 -9.73 -2.68 4.93
N LEU A 121 -8.88 -1.67 4.99
CA LEU A 121 -7.72 -1.65 5.89
C LEU A 121 -8.11 -1.71 7.37
N LEU A 122 -9.15 -0.96 7.77
CA LEU A 122 -9.63 -0.99 9.15
C LEU A 122 -10.30 -2.30 9.52
N ALA A 123 -10.95 -2.99 8.58
CA ALA A 123 -11.48 -4.32 8.79
C ALA A 123 -10.37 -5.34 9.11
N VAL A 124 -9.22 -5.24 8.46
CA VAL A 124 -8.03 -6.06 8.79
C VAL A 124 -7.54 -5.76 10.21
N ALA A 125 -7.43 -4.49 10.57
CA ALA A 125 -6.98 -4.09 11.91
C ALA A 125 -7.98 -4.54 13.00
N ASP A 126 -9.29 -4.40 12.75
CA ASP A 126 -10.35 -4.89 13.65
C ASP A 126 -10.25 -6.41 13.86
N ALA A 127 -10.08 -7.19 12.79
CA ALA A 127 -9.94 -8.64 12.85
C ALA A 127 -8.66 -9.06 13.60
N TYR A 128 -7.54 -8.36 13.36
CA TYR A 128 -6.29 -8.60 14.06
C TYR A 128 -6.42 -8.37 15.57
N VAL A 129 -7.01 -7.24 15.96
CA VAL A 129 -7.20 -6.89 17.37
C VAL A 129 -8.17 -7.82 18.07
N ALA A 130 -9.21 -8.33 17.37
CA ALA A 130 -10.14 -9.30 17.94
C ALA A 130 -9.48 -10.62 18.37
N THR A 131 -8.34 -10.97 17.78
CA THR A 131 -7.55 -12.16 18.14
C THR A 131 -6.36 -11.85 19.05
N ALA A 132 -6.07 -10.57 19.29
CA ALA A 132 -4.92 -10.14 20.09
C ALA A 132 -5.09 -10.52 21.58
N ARG A 133 -3.99 -10.95 22.18
CA ARG A 133 -3.91 -11.25 23.64
C ARG A 133 -3.28 -10.13 24.44
N ASP A 134 -2.69 -9.14 23.77
CA ASP A 134 -2.04 -8.00 24.40
C ASP A 134 -3.10 -6.94 24.76
N SER A 135 -3.51 -6.91 26.02
CA SER A 135 -4.52 -5.96 26.54
C SER A 135 -4.13 -4.49 26.33
N LYS A 136 -2.84 -4.17 26.30
CA LYS A 136 -2.35 -2.80 26.05
C LYS A 136 -2.52 -2.43 24.57
N ALA A 137 -2.23 -3.35 23.66
CA ALA A 137 -2.46 -3.15 22.22
C ALA A 137 -3.94 -2.93 21.94
N ILE A 138 -4.81 -3.75 22.53
CA ILE A 138 -6.27 -3.63 22.42
C ILE A 138 -6.74 -2.26 22.95
N ALA A 139 -6.26 -1.84 24.12
CA ALA A 139 -6.66 -0.55 24.71
C ALA A 139 -6.24 0.64 23.84
N VAL A 140 -5.00 0.64 23.32
CA VAL A 140 -4.50 1.68 22.40
C VAL A 140 -5.33 1.71 21.13
N TYR A 141 -5.60 0.55 20.53
CA TYR A 141 -6.41 0.46 19.32
C TYR A 141 -7.82 1.03 19.54
N ASN A 142 -8.52 0.60 20.58
CA ASN A 142 -9.88 1.06 20.89
C ASN A 142 -9.95 2.58 21.11
N GLN A 143 -8.91 3.16 21.71
CA GLN A 143 -8.83 4.61 21.89
C GLN A 143 -8.69 5.37 20.55
N LEU A 144 -8.00 4.76 19.57
CA LEU A 144 -7.76 5.38 18.27
C LEU A 144 -8.86 5.08 17.25
N ARG A 145 -9.59 3.97 17.42
CA ARG A 145 -10.50 3.40 16.41
C ARG A 145 -11.60 4.36 15.95
N SER A 146 -12.14 5.17 16.84
CA SER A 146 -13.21 6.12 16.50
C SER A 146 -12.79 7.20 15.51
N ARG A 147 -11.52 7.59 15.52
CA ARG A 147 -10.94 8.62 14.64
C ARG A 147 -10.14 8.03 13.47
N ALA A 148 -9.96 6.71 13.47
CA ALA A 148 -9.13 6.05 12.46
C ALA A 148 -9.67 6.21 11.03
N PRO A 149 -10.97 6.13 10.74
CA PRO A 149 -11.48 6.27 9.37
C PRO A 149 -11.07 7.60 8.73
N GLU A 150 -11.33 8.71 9.40
CA GLU A 150 -10.98 10.04 8.93
C GLU A 150 -9.46 10.18 8.75
N ARG A 151 -8.70 9.68 9.73
CA ARG A 151 -7.23 9.79 9.73
C ARG A 151 -6.55 8.96 8.66
N VAL A 152 -7.03 7.77 8.40
CA VAL A 152 -6.49 6.90 7.33
C VAL A 152 -6.85 7.49 5.97
N ALA A 153 -8.08 7.97 5.77
CA ALA A 153 -8.50 8.61 4.53
C ALA A 153 -7.67 9.87 4.21
N GLU A 154 -7.39 10.72 5.21
CA GLU A 154 -6.50 11.89 5.05
C GLU A 154 -5.07 11.52 4.62
N GLN A 155 -4.59 10.35 5.01
CA GLN A 155 -3.25 9.87 4.66
C GLN A 155 -3.21 9.01 3.39
N MET A 156 -4.34 8.86 2.70
CA MET A 156 -4.41 7.97 1.52
C MET A 156 -3.39 8.29 0.43
N PRO A 157 -3.08 9.56 0.10
CA PRO A 157 -2.01 9.85 -0.87
C PRO A 157 -0.64 9.33 -0.43
N ARG A 158 -0.31 9.40 0.86
CA ARG A 158 0.94 8.84 1.40
C ARG A 158 0.94 7.32 1.34
N ILE A 159 -0.20 6.70 1.66
CA ILE A 159 -0.38 5.25 1.61
C ILE A 159 -0.24 4.75 0.17
N ALA A 160 -0.88 5.41 -0.80
CA ALA A 160 -0.77 5.08 -2.21
C ALA A 160 0.69 5.14 -2.70
N GLY A 161 1.36 6.26 -2.44
CA GLY A 161 2.78 6.42 -2.79
C GLY A 161 3.70 5.43 -2.08
N PHE A 162 3.40 5.04 -0.84
CA PHE A 162 4.12 3.98 -0.12
C PHE A 162 3.98 2.63 -0.84
N ILE A 163 2.75 2.25 -1.20
CA ILE A 163 2.46 1.01 -1.92
C ILE A 163 3.17 0.99 -3.27
N GLU A 164 3.14 2.08 -4.02
CA GLU A 164 3.82 2.19 -5.31
C GLU A 164 5.33 1.96 -5.19
N ARG A 165 5.99 2.62 -4.26
CA ARG A 165 7.43 2.44 -4.03
C ARG A 165 7.81 0.98 -3.78
N HIS A 166 7.00 0.27 -3.01
CA HIS A 166 7.27 -1.11 -2.63
C HIS A 166 6.75 -2.15 -3.63
N SER A 167 5.80 -1.80 -4.50
CA SER A 167 5.31 -2.69 -5.56
C SER A 167 6.30 -2.82 -6.72
N HIS A 168 7.09 -1.79 -7.01
CA HIS A 168 8.03 -1.76 -8.14
C HIS A 168 9.43 -2.27 -7.78
N SER A 169 9.76 -2.40 -6.50
CA SER A 169 11.07 -2.88 -6.07
C SER A 169 11.18 -4.38 -6.32
N ARG A 170 11.77 -4.77 -7.46
CA ARG A 170 12.27 -6.13 -7.67
C ARG A 170 13.48 -6.37 -6.77
N PRO A 171 13.67 -7.61 -6.28
CA PRO A 171 14.90 -8.00 -5.60
C PRO A 171 16.10 -7.88 -6.51
#